data_e96023a6582a30f222ee9c3323fe1a17
#
_entry.id   e96023a6582a30f222ee9c3323fe1a17
#
_cell.length_a   1.000
_cell.length_b   1.000
_cell.length_c   1.000
_cell.angle_alpha   90.00
_cell.angle_beta   90.00
_cell.angle_gamma   90.00
#
_symmetry.space_group_name_H-M   'P 1'
#
loop_
_entity.id
_entity.type
_entity.pdbx_description
1 polymer ?
#
loop_
_entity_poly.entity_id
_entity_poly.type
_entity_poly.pdbx_seq_one_letter_code
_entity_poly.pdbx_strand_id
1 'polypeptide(L)'
;MEENLNGTSLVHEYDEHGRRIGSSGSKTARQYQWAKHQLQQLSVGEHTPLQFAYHPSGHEKTRATEQGFSLHHQWSDTGLLLEQQLGRNGDSLRQYQYDALDRLVGIDDAKRGKSRFSLNANGQVQAVRQQKTWESQQRFVHLFGYDSELNLNQQGFATEYGDSNVVSLDDARVKRQSRQYDKAGRVLDTGRFRYHYDKCGRVVEKTEYKDGFRPKTTRFVWNGDDRLTHIELPDGGRYRYRYDPLGRRVAKECLSTQRITEYLWDGANIVQHSQKTADGSVIQEIEYLYEPESFRPLAQVTHKANQASQLHYIVTDHSGMPQELCSENGDVVWQGEQALWGHYQQRNALPNHGFRENAQNDELYCDLRYQGQIEDRESGLYYNVNRYYDADSGQYLSPDTIGFAGGLRPQAYVFNPLEWVDPLGLTSCELAKKMEDSGVPRPKDSAAHHIVGETSKGAKPARDILKKHDIDINGADNGVFLPNKNNTSDMPGILHNGRHPNDYLKSVNDRITIADTLGGKQAVLDELSAMRSTLSSADRNASWYTVLN
;
A
#
# COMPACT_ATOMS: atom_id res chain seq x y z
N MET A 1 -25.69 -8.35 0.25
CA MET A 1 -25.29 -7.25 1.16
C MET A 1 -25.39 -5.95 0.38
N GLU A 2 -25.90 -4.91 0.97
CA GLU A 2 -26.10 -3.60 0.33
C GLU A 2 -25.34 -2.53 1.13
N GLU A 3 -24.60 -1.68 0.45
CA GLU A 3 -23.94 -0.50 1.02
C GLU A 3 -24.44 0.74 0.28
N ASN A 4 -25.04 1.70 0.98
CA ASN A 4 -25.61 2.89 0.37
C ASN A 4 -24.78 4.13 0.77
N LEU A 5 -24.23 4.80 -0.22
CA LEU A 5 -23.43 6.01 -0.06
C LEU A 5 -23.81 7.03 -1.14
N ASN A 6 -24.03 8.29 -0.75
CA ASN A 6 -24.39 9.38 -1.65
C ASN A 6 -25.61 9.06 -2.57
N GLY A 7 -26.55 8.26 -2.08
CA GLY A 7 -27.72 7.83 -2.86
C GLY A 7 -27.45 6.72 -3.88
N THR A 8 -26.25 6.15 -3.89
CA THR A 8 -25.88 4.98 -4.69
C THR A 8 -25.79 3.76 -3.78
N SER A 9 -26.47 2.68 -4.15
CA SER A 9 -26.43 1.41 -3.42
C SER A 9 -25.54 0.43 -4.16
N LEU A 10 -24.49 -0.07 -3.49
CA LEU A 10 -23.75 -1.24 -3.95
C LEU A 10 -24.41 -2.50 -3.43
N VAL A 11 -24.75 -3.40 -4.33
CA VAL A 11 -25.35 -4.70 -4.01
C VAL A 11 -24.36 -5.80 -4.36
N HIS A 12 -24.08 -6.66 -3.38
CA HIS A 12 -23.18 -7.78 -3.54
C HIS A 12 -23.91 -9.10 -3.40
N GLU A 13 -23.63 -10.02 -4.31
CA GLU A 13 -24.12 -11.38 -4.32
C GLU A 13 -23.00 -12.32 -3.89
N TYR A 14 -23.35 -13.32 -3.07
CA TYR A 14 -22.39 -14.28 -2.53
C TYR A 14 -22.88 -15.71 -2.76
N ASP A 15 -21.95 -16.63 -2.95
CA ASP A 15 -22.25 -18.06 -2.97
C ASP A 15 -22.39 -18.63 -1.54
N GLU A 16 -22.70 -19.92 -1.45
CA GLU A 16 -22.86 -20.64 -0.18
C GLU A 16 -21.61 -20.68 0.70
N HIS A 17 -20.44 -20.39 0.11
CA HIS A 17 -19.15 -20.31 0.81
C HIS A 17 -18.77 -18.87 1.20
N GLY A 18 -19.68 -17.90 1.00
CA GLY A 18 -19.44 -16.49 1.30
C GLY A 18 -18.49 -15.79 0.31
N ARG A 19 -18.22 -16.37 -0.87
CA ARG A 19 -17.39 -15.73 -1.91
C ARG A 19 -18.27 -14.84 -2.77
N ARG A 20 -17.81 -13.64 -3.08
CA ARG A 20 -18.55 -12.70 -3.95
C ARG A 20 -18.63 -13.26 -5.37
N ILE A 21 -19.84 -13.44 -5.88
CA ILE A 21 -20.11 -13.88 -7.25
C ILE A 21 -20.64 -12.77 -8.14
N GLY A 22 -21.18 -11.70 -7.56
CA GLY A 22 -21.70 -10.55 -8.27
C GLY A 22 -21.55 -9.25 -7.49
N SER A 23 -21.49 -8.13 -8.21
CA SER A 23 -21.56 -6.79 -7.64
C SER A 23 -22.20 -5.86 -8.66
N SER A 24 -23.19 -5.09 -8.21
CA SER A 24 -23.94 -4.12 -9.01
C SER A 24 -24.20 -2.84 -8.22
N GLY A 25 -24.74 -1.81 -8.89
CA GLY A 25 -25.05 -0.51 -8.27
C GLY A 25 -24.02 0.57 -8.58
N SER A 26 -22.77 0.22 -8.93
CA SER A 26 -21.88 1.09 -9.71
C SER A 26 -22.31 1.07 -11.19
N LYS A 27 -21.68 1.91 -12.01
CA LYS A 27 -22.01 1.98 -13.45
C LYS A 27 -21.77 0.67 -14.19
N THR A 28 -20.75 -0.08 -13.76
CA THR A 28 -20.34 -1.34 -14.38
C THR A 28 -20.61 -2.52 -13.46
N ALA A 29 -21.49 -3.43 -13.88
CA ALA A 29 -21.73 -4.67 -13.18
C ALA A 29 -20.49 -5.58 -13.24
N ARG A 30 -20.26 -6.33 -12.17
CA ARG A 30 -19.11 -7.24 -12.04
C ARG A 30 -19.61 -8.64 -11.70
N GLN A 31 -18.98 -9.65 -12.33
CA GLN A 31 -19.27 -11.05 -12.05
C GLN A 31 -17.96 -11.80 -11.81
N TYR A 32 -17.95 -12.65 -10.81
CA TYR A 32 -16.79 -13.41 -10.35
C TYR A 32 -17.09 -14.90 -10.47
N GLN A 33 -16.22 -15.63 -11.14
CA GLN A 33 -16.30 -17.08 -11.21
C GLN A 33 -15.15 -17.70 -10.44
N TRP A 34 -15.47 -18.67 -9.60
CA TRP A 34 -14.53 -19.29 -8.70
C TRP A 34 -14.39 -20.79 -9.00
N ALA A 35 -13.16 -21.30 -8.89
CA ALA A 35 -12.90 -22.72 -8.77
C ALA A 35 -12.20 -22.96 -7.43
N LYS A 36 -12.80 -23.76 -6.56
CA LYS A 36 -12.39 -23.90 -5.16
C LYS A 36 -12.31 -22.53 -4.47
N HIS A 37 -11.10 -22.09 -4.07
CA HIS A 37 -10.88 -20.80 -3.41
C HIS A 37 -10.17 -19.77 -4.33
N GLN A 38 -10.03 -20.05 -5.62
CA GLN A 38 -9.32 -19.20 -6.56
C GLN A 38 -10.28 -18.58 -7.57
N LEU A 39 -10.13 -17.27 -7.77
CA LEU A 39 -10.86 -16.54 -8.80
C LEU A 39 -10.37 -17.00 -10.18
N GLN A 40 -11.27 -17.55 -10.99
CA GLN A 40 -10.93 -18.01 -12.36
C GLN A 40 -11.22 -16.95 -13.41
N GLN A 41 -12.30 -16.19 -13.20
CA GLN A 41 -12.73 -15.17 -14.16
C GLN A 41 -13.34 -13.97 -13.45
N LEU A 42 -13.05 -12.79 -13.96
CA LEU A 42 -13.70 -11.52 -13.62
C LEU A 42 -14.29 -10.92 -14.89
N SER A 43 -15.61 -10.80 -14.95
CA SER A 43 -16.32 -10.09 -16.01
C SER A 43 -16.69 -8.69 -15.53
N VAL A 44 -16.55 -7.69 -16.41
CA VAL A 44 -16.73 -6.27 -16.12
C VAL A 44 -17.59 -5.67 -17.22
N GLY A 45 -18.91 -5.50 -16.97
CA GLY A 45 -19.86 -5.02 -17.95
C GLY A 45 -19.79 -5.81 -19.26
N GLU A 46 -19.63 -5.10 -20.38
CA GLU A 46 -19.53 -5.68 -21.72
C GLU A 46 -18.07 -5.93 -22.17
N HIS A 47 -17.07 -5.64 -21.30
CA HIS A 47 -15.67 -5.84 -21.61
C HIS A 47 -15.28 -7.33 -21.62
N THR A 48 -14.22 -7.66 -22.33
CA THR A 48 -13.71 -9.03 -22.38
C THR A 48 -13.32 -9.53 -20.98
N PRO A 49 -13.80 -10.71 -20.58
CA PRO A 49 -13.51 -11.23 -19.25
C PRO A 49 -12.01 -11.45 -19.02
N LEU A 50 -11.55 -11.09 -17.83
CA LEU A 50 -10.20 -11.34 -17.35
C LEU A 50 -10.12 -12.75 -16.77
N GLN A 51 -9.27 -13.60 -17.32
CA GLN A 51 -9.04 -14.98 -16.90
C GLN A 51 -7.81 -15.06 -16.00
N PHE A 52 -7.87 -15.92 -14.98
CA PHE A 52 -6.78 -16.12 -14.02
C PHE A 52 -6.31 -17.57 -14.03
N ALA A 53 -5.00 -17.74 -13.90
CA ALA A 53 -4.40 -19.04 -13.62
C ALA A 53 -3.43 -18.92 -12.44
N TYR A 54 -3.28 -20.00 -11.68
CA TYR A 54 -2.51 -19.99 -10.44
C TYR A 54 -1.44 -21.07 -10.45
N HIS A 55 -0.37 -20.78 -9.74
CA HIS A 55 0.65 -21.76 -9.40
C HIS A 55 0.12 -22.71 -8.31
N PRO A 56 0.61 -23.96 -8.19
CA PRO A 56 0.20 -24.87 -7.12
C PRO A 56 0.35 -24.31 -5.69
N SER A 57 1.27 -23.34 -5.50
CA SER A 57 1.43 -22.61 -4.24
C SER A 57 0.33 -21.57 -3.95
N GLY A 58 -0.66 -21.42 -4.86
CA GLY A 58 -1.77 -20.46 -4.71
C GLY A 58 -1.48 -19.05 -5.22
N HIS A 59 -0.25 -18.73 -5.64
CA HIS A 59 0.08 -17.42 -6.21
C HIS A 59 -0.45 -17.30 -7.65
N GLU A 60 -0.88 -16.08 -8.02
CA GLU A 60 -1.30 -15.79 -9.40
C GLU A 60 -0.14 -16.05 -10.35
N LYS A 61 -0.35 -16.97 -11.30
CA LYS A 61 0.61 -17.28 -12.36
C LYS A 61 0.39 -16.40 -13.57
N THR A 62 -0.88 -16.22 -13.95
CA THR A 62 -1.24 -15.47 -15.16
C THR A 62 -2.60 -14.83 -14.98
N ARG A 63 -2.75 -13.62 -15.50
CA ARG A 63 -4.05 -13.03 -15.80
C ARG A 63 -4.04 -12.49 -17.22
N ALA A 64 -5.06 -12.83 -18.00
CA ALA A 64 -5.08 -12.53 -19.42
C ALA A 64 -6.50 -12.38 -19.96
N THR A 65 -6.63 -11.75 -21.14
CA THR A 65 -7.87 -11.67 -21.91
C THR A 65 -7.68 -12.22 -23.30
N GLU A 66 -8.79 -12.58 -23.96
CA GLU A 66 -8.76 -13.01 -25.36
C GLU A 66 -8.37 -11.88 -26.31
N GLN A 67 -8.64 -10.62 -25.95
CA GLN A 67 -8.31 -9.46 -26.78
C GLN A 67 -6.81 -9.21 -26.90
N GLY A 68 -6.00 -9.46 -25.86
CA GLY A 68 -4.55 -9.31 -25.98
C GLY A 68 -3.80 -9.02 -24.70
N PHE A 69 -4.45 -8.47 -23.69
CA PHE A 69 -3.80 -8.28 -22.41
C PHE A 69 -3.35 -9.63 -21.81
N SER A 70 -2.11 -9.71 -21.40
CA SER A 70 -1.56 -10.91 -20.75
C SER A 70 -0.41 -10.51 -19.82
N LEU A 71 -0.53 -10.85 -18.54
CA LEU A 71 0.46 -10.63 -17.50
C LEU A 71 0.80 -11.95 -16.84
N HIS A 72 2.08 -12.30 -16.81
CA HIS A 72 2.60 -13.52 -16.21
C HIS A 72 3.49 -13.18 -15.03
N HIS A 73 3.44 -14.01 -14.00
CA HIS A 73 4.28 -13.91 -12.81
C HIS A 73 5.10 -15.17 -12.61
N GLN A 74 6.37 -15.00 -12.26
CA GLN A 74 7.22 -16.07 -11.77
C GLN A 74 7.52 -15.83 -10.30
N TRP A 75 7.42 -16.90 -9.52
CA TRP A 75 7.59 -16.88 -8.08
C TRP A 75 8.71 -17.81 -7.66
N SER A 76 9.43 -17.46 -6.60
CA SER A 76 10.34 -18.39 -5.92
C SER A 76 9.54 -19.46 -5.17
N ASP A 77 10.22 -20.53 -4.76
CA ASP A 77 9.63 -21.55 -3.89
C ASP A 77 9.18 -20.98 -2.54
N THR A 78 9.77 -19.85 -2.12
CA THR A 78 9.41 -19.11 -0.90
C THR A 78 8.31 -18.06 -1.10
N GLY A 79 7.71 -17.96 -2.32
CA GLY A 79 6.61 -17.03 -2.64
C GLY A 79 7.05 -15.59 -2.87
N LEU A 80 8.31 -15.35 -3.20
CA LEU A 80 8.78 -14.04 -3.65
C LEU A 80 8.50 -13.87 -5.14
N LEU A 81 8.02 -12.70 -5.54
CA LEU A 81 7.84 -12.37 -6.95
C LEU A 81 9.20 -12.15 -7.60
N LEU A 82 9.59 -13.04 -8.51
CA LEU A 82 10.88 -12.97 -9.21
C LEU A 82 10.80 -12.20 -10.51
N GLU A 83 9.73 -12.39 -11.29
CA GLU A 83 9.57 -11.76 -12.58
C GLU A 83 8.11 -11.47 -12.91
N GLN A 84 7.90 -10.38 -13.62
CA GLN A 84 6.67 -10.05 -14.33
C GLN A 84 6.95 -9.98 -15.82
N GLN A 85 6.12 -10.64 -16.62
CA GLN A 85 6.18 -10.63 -18.07
C GLN A 85 4.87 -10.10 -18.63
N LEU A 86 4.94 -9.19 -19.60
CA LEU A 86 3.77 -8.55 -20.20
C LEU A 86 3.68 -8.90 -21.69
N GLY A 87 2.44 -9.10 -22.15
CA GLY A 87 2.15 -9.44 -23.53
C GLY A 87 2.14 -10.95 -23.79
N ARG A 88 1.53 -11.36 -24.90
CA ARG A 88 1.35 -12.78 -25.28
C ARG A 88 2.68 -13.51 -25.52
N ASN A 89 3.72 -12.78 -25.91
CA ASN A 89 5.06 -13.36 -26.12
C ASN A 89 5.80 -13.57 -24.80
N GLY A 90 5.28 -13.09 -23.67
CA GLY A 90 5.93 -13.20 -22.37
C GLY A 90 7.21 -12.36 -22.27
N ASP A 91 7.22 -11.18 -22.87
CA ASP A 91 8.36 -10.27 -22.78
C ASP A 91 8.60 -9.87 -21.31
N SER A 92 9.85 -9.98 -20.85
CA SER A 92 10.21 -9.58 -19.49
C SER A 92 9.95 -8.09 -19.28
N LEU A 93 9.06 -7.78 -18.35
CA LEU A 93 8.75 -6.40 -17.96
C LEU A 93 9.60 -5.97 -16.78
N ARG A 94 9.67 -6.83 -15.74
CA ARG A 94 10.32 -6.47 -14.48
C ARG A 94 10.85 -7.72 -13.76
N GLN A 95 12.11 -7.66 -13.33
CA GLN A 95 12.76 -8.70 -12.54
C GLN A 95 13.13 -8.16 -11.17
N TYR A 96 12.93 -8.96 -10.13
CA TYR A 96 13.15 -8.61 -8.73
C TYR A 96 14.30 -9.44 -8.15
N GLN A 97 15.17 -8.79 -7.39
CA GLN A 97 16.33 -9.41 -6.77
C GLN A 97 16.25 -9.25 -5.26
N TYR A 98 16.49 -10.35 -4.56
CA TYR A 98 16.42 -10.40 -3.10
C TYR A 98 17.76 -10.84 -2.51
N ASP A 99 18.03 -10.41 -1.29
CA ASP A 99 19.19 -10.89 -0.53
C ASP A 99 18.86 -12.22 0.20
N ALA A 100 19.85 -12.75 0.93
CA ALA A 100 19.71 -14.00 1.68
C ALA A 100 18.68 -13.94 2.84
N LEU A 101 18.16 -12.76 3.16
CA LEU A 101 17.09 -12.53 4.16
C LEU A 101 15.74 -12.23 3.50
N ASP A 102 15.58 -12.55 2.22
CA ASP A 102 14.37 -12.31 1.42
C ASP A 102 13.97 -10.82 1.30
N ARG A 103 14.94 -9.88 1.52
CA ARG A 103 14.70 -8.44 1.39
C ARG A 103 14.97 -7.98 -0.04
N LEU A 104 14.12 -7.12 -0.59
CA LEU A 104 14.28 -6.60 -1.94
C LEU A 104 15.53 -5.70 -2.03
N VAL A 105 16.48 -6.07 -2.88
CA VAL A 105 17.73 -5.33 -3.12
C VAL A 105 17.90 -4.85 -4.56
N GLY A 106 17.05 -5.26 -5.47
CA GLY A 106 17.12 -4.80 -6.86
C GLY A 106 15.84 -5.02 -7.65
N ILE A 107 15.63 -4.13 -8.62
CA ILE A 107 14.60 -4.22 -9.64
C ILE A 107 15.25 -3.89 -10.98
N ASP A 108 15.13 -4.80 -11.96
CA ASP A 108 15.50 -4.58 -13.35
C ASP A 108 14.20 -4.41 -14.15
N ASP A 109 13.89 -3.18 -14.56
CA ASP A 109 12.70 -2.83 -15.31
C ASP A 109 13.08 -2.54 -16.77
N ALA A 110 12.45 -3.24 -17.71
CA ALA A 110 12.77 -3.14 -19.14
C ALA A 110 12.55 -1.74 -19.71
N LYS A 111 11.65 -0.95 -19.12
CA LYS A 111 11.31 0.41 -19.59
C LYS A 111 12.02 1.50 -18.79
N ARG A 112 12.16 1.33 -17.46
CA ARG A 112 12.68 2.35 -16.55
C ARG A 112 14.17 2.19 -16.26
N GLY A 113 14.73 0.99 -16.46
CA GLY A 113 16.13 0.66 -16.16
C GLY A 113 16.28 -0.08 -14.84
N LYS A 114 17.45 0.06 -14.23
CA LYS A 114 17.82 -0.73 -13.04
C LYS A 114 17.78 0.11 -11.79
N SER A 115 17.17 -0.43 -10.75
CA SER A 115 17.22 0.13 -9.39
C SER A 115 17.93 -0.85 -8.46
N ARG A 116 18.81 -0.34 -7.58
CA ARG A 116 19.51 -1.12 -6.56
C ARG A 116 19.32 -0.44 -5.21
N PHE A 117 18.99 -1.25 -4.21
CA PHE A 117 18.69 -0.81 -2.86
C PHE A 117 19.78 -1.29 -1.92
N SER A 118 20.33 -0.39 -1.12
CA SER A 118 21.23 -0.75 -0.01
C SER A 118 20.44 -0.58 1.29
N LEU A 119 20.46 -1.61 2.12
CA LEU A 119 19.73 -1.63 3.39
C LEU A 119 20.71 -1.56 4.55
N ASN A 120 20.32 -0.89 5.63
CA ASN A 120 21.08 -0.94 6.89
C ASN A 120 20.79 -2.24 7.66
N ALA A 121 21.48 -2.44 8.77
CA ALA A 121 21.31 -3.62 9.63
C ALA A 121 19.87 -3.77 10.15
N ASN A 122 19.12 -2.66 10.28
CA ASN A 122 17.72 -2.64 10.69
C ASN A 122 16.73 -2.94 9.54
N GLY A 123 17.20 -3.05 8.28
CA GLY A 123 16.36 -3.25 7.11
C GLY A 123 15.80 -1.96 6.49
N GLN A 124 16.22 -0.77 6.96
CA GLN A 124 15.82 0.49 6.34
C GLN A 124 16.68 0.78 5.10
N VAL A 125 16.09 1.40 4.09
CA VAL A 125 16.81 1.76 2.85
C VAL A 125 17.80 2.89 3.11
N GLN A 126 19.09 2.63 2.94
CA GLN A 126 20.17 3.63 3.04
C GLN A 126 20.48 4.30 1.71
N ALA A 127 20.30 3.58 0.61
CA ALA A 127 20.55 4.11 -0.71
C ALA A 127 19.65 3.48 -1.77
N VAL A 128 19.21 4.31 -2.71
CA VAL A 128 18.59 3.89 -3.98
C VAL A 128 19.50 4.37 -5.10
N ARG A 129 19.97 3.45 -5.95
CA ARG A 129 20.73 3.74 -7.15
C ARG A 129 19.92 3.38 -8.38
N GLN A 130 19.65 4.37 -9.21
CA GLN A 130 18.88 4.20 -10.44
C GLN A 130 19.74 4.45 -11.67
N GLN A 131 19.75 3.50 -12.58
CA GLN A 131 20.32 3.60 -13.90
C GLN A 131 19.19 3.54 -14.92
N LYS A 132 18.88 4.65 -15.57
CA LYS A 132 17.82 4.71 -16.59
C LYS A 132 18.24 3.94 -17.84
N THR A 133 17.25 3.38 -18.56
CA THR A 133 17.47 2.54 -19.76
C THR A 133 18.27 3.27 -20.84
N TRP A 134 18.09 4.59 -20.97
CA TRP A 134 18.74 5.45 -21.97
C TRP A 134 20.06 6.07 -21.52
N GLU A 135 20.49 5.83 -20.27
CA GLU A 135 21.71 6.41 -19.69
C GLU A 135 22.61 5.34 -19.06
N SER A 136 23.36 4.64 -19.91
CA SER A 136 24.17 3.49 -19.47
C SER A 136 25.37 3.85 -18.59
N GLN A 137 25.87 5.09 -18.65
CA GLN A 137 27.08 5.52 -17.92
C GLN A 137 26.78 6.34 -16.66
N GLN A 138 25.52 6.68 -16.41
CA GLN A 138 25.11 7.54 -15.32
C GLN A 138 24.15 6.81 -14.38
N ARG A 139 24.38 6.91 -13.07
CA ARG A 139 23.49 6.41 -12.03
C ARG A 139 23.07 7.56 -11.11
N PHE A 140 21.79 7.72 -10.93
CA PHE A 140 21.23 8.64 -9.93
C PHE A 140 21.23 7.96 -8.58
N VAL A 141 21.77 8.64 -7.57
CA VAL A 141 21.89 8.11 -6.21
C VAL A 141 21.08 8.96 -5.26
N HIS A 142 20.20 8.32 -4.51
CA HIS A 142 19.47 8.91 -3.41
C HIS A 142 19.87 8.21 -2.12
N LEU A 143 20.49 8.93 -1.19
CA LEU A 143 20.95 8.44 0.11
C LEU A 143 20.00 8.86 1.21
N PHE A 144 19.87 8.02 2.23
CA PHE A 144 19.00 8.23 3.39
C PHE A 144 19.78 8.00 4.68
N GLY A 145 19.66 8.94 5.62
CA GLY A 145 20.18 8.82 6.98
C GLY A 145 19.03 8.79 7.98
N TYR A 146 19.19 8.04 9.06
CA TYR A 146 18.20 7.87 10.11
C TYR A 146 18.80 8.18 11.47
N ASP A 147 18.00 8.76 12.36
CA ASP A 147 18.39 8.97 13.75
C ASP A 147 18.14 7.73 14.64
N SER A 148 18.41 7.85 15.94
CA SER A 148 18.21 6.76 16.91
C SER A 148 16.75 6.35 17.08
N GLU A 149 15.82 7.26 16.84
CA GLU A 149 14.37 7.03 16.86
C GLU A 149 13.85 6.52 15.51
N LEU A 150 14.76 6.22 14.55
CA LEU A 150 14.46 5.72 13.20
C LEU A 150 13.72 6.74 12.32
N ASN A 151 13.79 8.03 12.62
CA ASN A 151 13.28 9.06 11.73
C ASN A 151 14.27 9.31 10.59
N LEU A 152 13.75 9.59 9.40
CA LEU A 152 14.54 9.97 8.24
C LEU A 152 15.11 11.39 8.44
N ASN A 153 16.29 11.54 9.05
CA ASN A 153 16.84 12.85 9.42
C ASN A 153 17.70 13.50 8.34
N GLN A 154 18.17 12.74 7.36
CA GLN A 154 18.98 13.26 6.25
C GLN A 154 18.61 12.58 4.94
N GLN A 155 18.67 13.33 3.86
CA GLN A 155 18.63 12.84 2.48
C GLN A 155 19.80 13.43 1.69
N GLY A 156 20.27 12.68 0.71
CA GLY A 156 21.35 13.13 -0.16
C GLY A 156 21.12 12.71 -1.60
N PHE A 157 21.39 13.61 -2.54
CA PHE A 157 21.25 13.36 -3.96
C PHE A 157 22.63 13.52 -4.63
N ALA A 158 23.00 12.56 -5.44
CA ALA A 158 24.23 12.59 -6.21
C ALA A 158 24.05 11.89 -7.56
N THR A 159 25.03 12.06 -8.43
CA THR A 159 25.15 11.32 -9.68
C THR A 159 26.51 10.60 -9.71
N GLU A 160 26.49 9.32 -9.99
CA GLU A 160 27.68 8.49 -10.21
C GLU A 160 27.92 8.34 -11.71
N TYR A 161 29.20 8.36 -12.13
CA TYR A 161 29.64 8.16 -13.50
C TYR A 161 30.63 7.02 -13.57
N GLY A 162 30.43 6.08 -14.48
CA GLY A 162 31.33 4.93 -14.66
C GLY A 162 31.48 4.13 -13.36
N ASP A 163 32.74 3.90 -12.95
CA ASP A 163 33.05 3.11 -11.74
C ASP A 163 33.10 3.94 -10.45
N SER A 164 32.77 5.24 -10.52
CA SER A 164 32.75 6.07 -9.33
C SER A 164 31.51 5.79 -8.47
N ASN A 165 31.72 5.45 -7.21
CA ASN A 165 30.63 5.16 -6.26
C ASN A 165 30.54 6.25 -5.20
N VAL A 166 29.31 6.66 -4.86
CA VAL A 166 28.97 7.51 -3.73
C VAL A 166 28.48 6.62 -2.60
N VAL A 167 29.26 6.47 -1.55
CA VAL A 167 28.98 5.47 -0.49
C VAL A 167 28.36 6.06 0.77
N SER A 168 28.46 7.38 0.98
CA SER A 168 27.95 8.02 2.19
C SER A 168 27.39 9.41 1.92
N LEU A 169 26.59 9.91 2.86
CA LEU A 169 26.09 11.29 2.88
C LEU A 169 27.21 12.33 3.01
N ASP A 170 28.41 11.94 3.51
CA ASP A 170 29.54 12.84 3.70
C ASP A 170 30.40 13.05 2.44
N ASP A 171 30.09 12.34 1.36
CA ASP A 171 30.75 12.54 0.08
C ASP A 171 30.49 13.97 -0.45
N ALA A 172 31.55 14.66 -0.88
CA ALA A 172 31.47 16.05 -1.35
C ALA A 172 30.56 16.26 -2.58
N ARG A 173 30.27 15.18 -3.32
CA ARG A 173 29.37 15.20 -4.48
C ARG A 173 27.88 15.17 -4.08
N VAL A 174 27.56 14.90 -2.81
CA VAL A 174 26.20 14.73 -2.33
C VAL A 174 25.58 16.08 -1.99
N LYS A 175 24.50 16.41 -2.67
CA LYS A 175 23.61 17.52 -2.28
C LYS A 175 22.73 17.06 -1.13
N ARG A 176 23.07 17.46 0.08
CA ARG A 176 22.36 17.06 1.32
C ARG A 176 21.14 17.94 1.59
N GLN A 177 20.15 17.31 2.20
CA GLN A 177 19.02 17.94 2.85
C GLN A 177 18.85 17.33 4.24
N SER A 178 18.90 18.16 5.28
CA SER A 178 18.65 17.72 6.66
C SER A 178 17.20 17.97 7.00
N ARG A 179 16.64 17.10 7.83
CA ARG A 179 15.31 17.23 8.38
C ARG A 179 15.38 17.48 9.88
N GLN A 180 14.45 18.26 10.38
CA GLN A 180 14.32 18.55 11.81
C GLN A 180 13.02 17.95 12.32
N TYR A 181 13.09 17.34 13.49
CA TYR A 181 11.98 16.71 14.17
C TYR A 181 11.78 17.33 15.54
N ASP A 182 10.57 17.33 16.05
CA ASP A 182 10.32 17.57 17.46
C ASP A 182 10.48 16.30 18.29
N LYS A 183 10.28 16.42 19.60
CA LYS A 183 10.43 15.28 20.56
C LYS A 183 9.38 14.17 20.34
N ALA A 184 8.32 14.41 19.61
CA ALA A 184 7.30 13.43 19.26
C ALA A 184 7.55 12.74 17.90
N GLY A 185 8.68 13.03 17.24
CA GLY A 185 9.03 12.49 15.92
C GLY A 185 8.26 13.13 14.77
N ARG A 186 7.68 14.33 14.95
CA ARG A 186 6.98 15.08 13.91
C ARG A 186 7.96 15.95 13.13
N VAL A 187 7.88 15.93 11.81
CA VAL A 187 8.74 16.74 10.92
C VAL A 187 8.44 18.23 11.10
N LEU A 188 9.41 19.02 11.50
CA LEU A 188 9.32 20.47 11.56
C LEU A 188 9.83 21.15 10.29
N ASP A 189 10.93 20.61 9.72
CA ASP A 189 11.59 21.20 8.54
C ASP A 189 12.23 20.07 7.72
N THR A 190 12.00 20.07 6.40
CA THR A 190 12.64 19.14 5.45
C THR A 190 13.77 19.79 4.64
N GLY A 191 14.14 21.04 4.96
CA GLY A 191 15.02 21.88 4.14
C GLY A 191 14.29 22.62 3.02
N ARG A 192 13.12 22.12 2.58
CA ARG A 192 12.26 22.76 1.57
C ARG A 192 10.90 23.14 2.13
N PHE A 193 10.34 22.33 3.03
CA PHE A 193 9.02 22.53 3.62
C PHE A 193 9.13 22.68 5.12
N ARG A 194 8.37 23.62 5.71
CA ARG A 194 8.18 23.78 7.15
C ARG A 194 6.75 23.46 7.53
N TYR A 195 6.61 22.81 8.68
CA TYR A 195 5.34 22.32 9.19
C TYR A 195 5.04 22.94 10.56
N HIS A 196 3.81 23.43 10.72
CA HIS A 196 3.30 23.89 11.99
C HIS A 196 2.15 22.99 12.43
N TYR A 197 2.14 22.67 13.71
CA TYR A 197 1.19 21.74 14.30
C TYR A 197 0.31 22.44 15.34
N ASP A 198 -0.94 21.97 15.47
CA ASP A 198 -1.80 22.35 16.60
C ASP A 198 -1.44 21.55 17.87
N LYS A 199 -2.20 21.82 18.95
CA LYS A 199 -2.00 21.14 20.24
C LYS A 199 -2.33 19.64 20.21
N CYS A 200 -3.12 19.19 19.24
CA CYS A 200 -3.45 17.78 19.01
C CYS A 200 -2.41 17.07 18.14
N GLY A 201 -1.38 17.78 17.66
CA GLY A 201 -0.32 17.22 16.83
C GLY A 201 -0.69 17.10 15.35
N ARG A 202 -1.73 17.81 14.87
CA ARG A 202 -2.15 17.83 13.47
C ARG A 202 -1.48 18.99 12.75
N VAL A 203 -1.03 18.76 11.52
CA VAL A 203 -0.47 19.85 10.68
C VAL A 203 -1.56 20.88 10.37
N VAL A 204 -1.32 22.14 10.70
CA VAL A 204 -2.21 23.27 10.38
C VAL A 204 -1.66 24.15 9.27
N GLU A 205 -0.33 24.16 9.08
CA GLU A 205 0.32 24.86 7.97
C GLU A 205 1.51 24.06 7.44
N LYS A 206 1.65 24.03 6.10
CA LYS A 206 2.81 23.55 5.36
C LYS A 206 3.29 24.68 4.46
N THR A 207 4.52 25.16 4.67
CA THR A 207 5.09 26.25 3.87
C THR A 207 6.29 25.77 3.06
N GLU A 208 6.20 25.91 1.74
CA GLU A 208 7.31 25.65 0.82
C GLU A 208 8.22 26.89 0.74
N TYR A 209 9.53 26.65 0.89
CA TYR A 209 10.59 27.62 0.66
C TYR A 209 11.42 27.18 -0.55
N LYS A 210 11.52 28.07 -1.53
CA LYS A 210 12.35 27.86 -2.71
C LYS A 210 13.14 29.13 -2.97
N ASP A 211 14.46 29.00 -3.11
CA ASP A 211 15.36 30.14 -3.33
C ASP A 211 14.89 31.00 -4.50
N GLY A 212 14.82 32.31 -4.27
CA GLY A 212 14.37 33.30 -5.25
C GLY A 212 12.85 33.41 -5.43
N PHE A 213 12.04 32.65 -4.67
CA PHE A 213 10.59 32.68 -4.75
C PHE A 213 9.96 33.04 -3.40
N ARG A 214 8.76 33.65 -3.45
CA ARG A 214 7.97 33.89 -2.23
C ARG A 214 7.54 32.55 -1.64
N PRO A 215 7.55 32.41 -0.30
CA PRO A 215 7.03 31.22 0.37
C PRO A 215 5.58 30.93 -0.03
N LYS A 216 5.26 29.66 -0.21
CA LYS A 216 3.94 29.16 -0.55
C LYS A 216 3.37 28.37 0.61
N THR A 217 2.26 28.81 1.19
CA THR A 217 1.66 28.20 2.38
C THR A 217 0.35 27.51 2.03
N THR A 218 0.26 26.25 2.40
CA THR A 218 -0.98 25.47 2.45
C THR A 218 -1.50 25.45 3.88
N ARG A 219 -2.81 25.66 4.09
CA ARG A 219 -3.46 25.64 5.41
C ARG A 219 -4.46 24.52 5.52
N PHE A 220 -4.54 23.92 6.70
CA PHE A 220 -5.37 22.75 7.00
C PHE A 220 -6.31 23.04 8.16
N VAL A 221 -7.58 22.66 8.03
CA VAL A 221 -8.59 22.80 9.08
C VAL A 221 -9.15 21.43 9.44
N TRP A 222 -9.14 21.13 10.72
CA TRP A 222 -9.51 19.84 11.27
C TRP A 222 -10.78 19.94 12.13
N ASN A 223 -11.57 18.87 12.19
CA ASN A 223 -12.67 18.73 13.15
C ASN A 223 -12.20 18.06 14.46
N GLY A 224 -13.14 17.82 15.37
CA GLY A 224 -12.88 17.17 16.67
C GLY A 224 -12.50 15.70 16.58
N ASP A 225 -12.77 15.03 15.46
CA ASP A 225 -12.50 13.61 15.21
C ASP A 225 -11.22 13.39 14.40
N ASP A 226 -10.31 14.38 14.38
CA ASP A 226 -9.05 14.39 13.63
C ASP A 226 -9.24 14.21 12.10
N ARG A 227 -10.42 14.61 11.56
CA ARG A 227 -10.69 14.61 10.12
C ARG A 227 -10.38 15.97 9.52
N LEU A 228 -9.64 15.97 8.39
CA LEU A 228 -9.37 17.18 7.60
C LEU A 228 -10.67 17.67 6.95
N THR A 229 -11.17 18.83 7.33
CA THR A 229 -12.43 19.39 6.79
C THR A 229 -12.23 20.37 5.65
N HIS A 230 -11.14 21.15 5.70
CA HIS A 230 -10.82 22.12 4.65
C HIS A 230 -9.32 22.19 4.41
N ILE A 231 -8.97 22.54 3.18
CA ILE A 231 -7.62 22.91 2.77
C ILE A 231 -7.66 24.21 1.98
N GLU A 232 -6.71 25.09 2.24
CA GLU A 232 -6.45 26.30 1.45
C GLU A 232 -5.07 26.18 0.82
N LEU A 233 -5.03 26.23 -0.51
CA LEU A 233 -3.80 26.09 -1.30
C LEU A 233 -3.13 27.46 -1.54
N PRO A 234 -1.82 27.47 -1.85
CA PRO A 234 -1.07 28.71 -2.07
C PRO A 234 -1.57 29.57 -3.25
N ASP A 235 -2.25 28.98 -4.20
CA ASP A 235 -2.87 29.66 -5.36
C ASP A 235 -4.26 30.24 -5.05
N GLY A 236 -4.74 30.08 -3.81
CA GLY A 236 -6.06 30.50 -3.36
C GLY A 236 -7.15 29.45 -3.56
N GLY A 237 -6.82 28.27 -4.11
CA GLY A 237 -7.74 27.14 -4.19
C GLY A 237 -8.19 26.71 -2.80
N ARG A 238 -9.50 26.53 -2.60
CA ARG A 238 -10.06 26.08 -1.33
C ARG A 238 -10.94 24.88 -1.56
N TYR A 239 -10.74 23.84 -0.74
CA TYR A 239 -11.48 22.59 -0.83
C TYR A 239 -12.10 22.25 0.52
N ARG A 240 -13.30 21.65 0.47
CA ARG A 240 -14.03 21.11 1.62
C ARG A 240 -14.18 19.61 1.45
N TYR A 241 -13.99 18.86 2.56
CA TYR A 241 -14.13 17.41 2.62
C TYR A 241 -15.32 17.02 3.47
N ARG A 242 -16.07 16.00 3.04
CA ARG A 242 -17.19 15.42 3.78
C ARG A 242 -16.92 13.96 4.02
N TYR A 243 -17.35 13.47 5.17
CA TYR A 243 -17.13 12.12 5.64
C TYR A 243 -18.45 11.45 6.02
N ASP A 244 -18.50 10.12 5.91
CA ASP A 244 -19.59 9.29 6.45
C ASP A 244 -19.39 9.04 7.96
N PRO A 245 -20.38 8.41 8.64
CA PRO A 245 -20.27 8.07 10.06
C PRO A 245 -19.11 7.09 10.38
N LEU A 246 -18.61 6.33 9.41
CA LEU A 246 -17.45 5.45 9.56
C LEU A 246 -16.11 6.20 9.38
N GLY A 247 -16.16 7.51 9.09
CA GLY A 247 -15.00 8.36 8.89
C GLY A 247 -14.37 8.25 7.49
N ARG A 248 -15.02 7.57 6.53
CA ARG A 248 -14.56 7.50 5.14
C ARG A 248 -14.97 8.77 4.40
N ARG A 249 -14.08 9.34 3.59
CA ARG A 249 -14.36 10.53 2.80
C ARG A 249 -15.36 10.22 1.68
N VAL A 250 -16.52 10.86 1.71
CA VAL A 250 -17.58 10.68 0.71
C VAL A 250 -17.62 11.77 -0.34
N ALA A 251 -17.05 12.94 -0.05
CA ALA A 251 -16.96 14.01 -1.05
C ALA A 251 -15.78 14.96 -0.82
N LYS A 252 -15.28 15.51 -1.91
CA LYS A 252 -14.35 16.64 -2.00
C LYS A 252 -14.96 17.72 -2.90
N GLU A 253 -15.06 18.93 -2.40
CA GLU A 253 -15.67 20.07 -3.10
C GLU A 253 -14.65 21.21 -3.24
N CYS A 254 -14.43 21.65 -4.47
CA CYS A 254 -13.69 22.87 -4.76
C CYS A 254 -14.61 24.09 -4.59
N LEU A 255 -14.37 24.91 -3.56
CA LEU A 255 -15.27 26.02 -3.21
C LEU A 255 -15.26 27.16 -4.24
N SER A 256 -14.19 27.33 -5.03
CA SER A 256 -14.10 28.36 -6.06
C SER A 256 -14.84 27.99 -7.35
N THR A 257 -14.82 26.72 -7.75
CA THR A 257 -15.44 26.25 -9.00
C THR A 257 -16.75 25.49 -8.75
N GLN A 258 -17.07 25.21 -7.49
CA GLN A 258 -18.21 24.39 -7.06
C GLN A 258 -18.21 22.96 -7.69
N ARG A 259 -17.06 22.50 -8.19
CA ARG A 259 -16.90 21.12 -8.64
C ARG A 259 -16.82 20.20 -7.43
N ILE A 260 -17.49 19.06 -7.55
CA ILE A 260 -17.53 18.04 -6.49
C ILE A 260 -16.96 16.74 -7.03
N THR A 261 -16.11 16.09 -6.26
CA THR A 261 -15.72 14.70 -6.46
C THR A 261 -16.38 13.87 -5.36
N GLU A 262 -17.25 12.94 -5.75
CA GLU A 262 -17.90 12.01 -4.82
C GLU A 262 -17.21 10.66 -4.88
N TYR A 263 -17.17 9.96 -3.75
CA TYR A 263 -16.49 8.67 -3.59
C TYR A 263 -17.50 7.60 -3.18
N LEU A 264 -17.40 6.44 -3.81
CA LEU A 264 -18.15 5.24 -3.47
C LEU A 264 -17.19 4.21 -2.89
N TRP A 265 -17.60 3.56 -1.82
CA TRP A 265 -16.78 2.64 -1.06
C TRP A 265 -17.36 1.23 -1.07
N ASP A 266 -16.47 0.24 -1.04
CA ASP A 266 -16.74 -1.17 -0.71
C ASP A 266 -15.80 -1.53 0.45
N GLY A 267 -16.35 -1.57 1.67
CA GLY A 267 -15.54 -1.65 2.88
C GLY A 267 -14.57 -0.46 3.00
N ALA A 268 -13.28 -0.74 2.97
CA ALA A 268 -12.21 0.26 3.02
C ALA A 268 -11.59 0.58 1.63
N ASN A 269 -12.10 -0.01 0.54
CA ASN A 269 -11.69 0.28 -0.82
C ASN A 269 -12.56 1.36 -1.46
N ILE A 270 -11.94 2.39 -2.04
CA ILE A 270 -12.63 3.31 -2.96
C ILE A 270 -12.84 2.56 -4.28
N VAL A 271 -14.11 2.24 -4.58
CA VAL A 271 -14.45 1.50 -5.81
C VAL A 271 -14.89 2.40 -6.95
N GLN A 272 -15.19 3.67 -6.67
CA GLN A 272 -15.53 4.67 -7.69
C GLN A 272 -15.29 6.07 -7.16
N HIS A 273 -14.90 6.98 -8.04
CA HIS A 273 -15.06 8.39 -7.81
C HIS A 273 -15.72 9.07 -9.02
N SER A 274 -16.59 10.05 -8.76
CA SER A 274 -17.36 10.78 -9.77
C SER A 274 -17.09 12.26 -9.65
N GLN A 275 -16.56 12.87 -10.71
CA GLN A 275 -16.36 14.31 -10.79
C GLN A 275 -17.59 14.96 -11.40
N LYS A 276 -18.16 15.96 -10.72
CA LYS A 276 -19.38 16.66 -11.11
C LYS A 276 -19.16 18.15 -11.17
N THR A 277 -19.90 18.81 -12.05
CA THR A 277 -20.02 20.27 -12.11
C THR A 277 -20.95 20.78 -11.00
N ALA A 278 -21.05 22.12 -10.87
CA ALA A 278 -21.92 22.78 -9.88
C ALA A 278 -23.41 22.44 -10.03
N ASP A 279 -23.86 22.16 -11.25
CA ASP A 279 -25.24 21.76 -11.55
C ASP A 279 -25.50 20.24 -11.35
N GLY A 280 -24.47 19.49 -10.92
CA GLY A 280 -24.54 18.05 -10.69
C GLY A 280 -24.29 17.19 -11.92
N SER A 281 -24.01 17.78 -13.09
CA SER A 281 -23.67 17.04 -14.31
C SER A 281 -22.35 16.30 -14.12
N VAL A 282 -22.30 15.03 -14.52
CA VAL A 282 -21.11 14.19 -14.40
C VAL A 282 -20.12 14.54 -15.51
N ILE A 283 -18.90 14.92 -15.13
CA ILE A 283 -17.79 15.18 -16.06
C ILE A 283 -17.11 13.85 -16.41
N GLN A 284 -16.75 13.08 -15.37
CA GLN A 284 -16.03 11.82 -15.47
C GLN A 284 -16.30 10.97 -14.26
N GLU A 285 -16.35 9.66 -14.46
CA GLU A 285 -16.35 8.68 -13.38
C GLU A 285 -15.24 7.67 -13.62
N ILE A 286 -14.54 7.29 -12.57
CA ILE A 286 -13.52 6.25 -12.61
C ILE A 286 -13.89 5.20 -11.58
N GLU A 287 -14.06 3.96 -12.05
CA GLU A 287 -14.27 2.80 -11.20
C GLU A 287 -12.95 2.03 -11.05
N TYR A 288 -12.69 1.52 -9.86
CA TYR A 288 -11.56 0.67 -9.56
C TYR A 288 -12.01 -0.75 -9.23
N LEU A 289 -11.30 -1.71 -9.80
CA LEU A 289 -11.50 -3.12 -9.51
C LEU A 289 -10.27 -3.63 -8.76
N TYR A 290 -10.55 -4.33 -7.65
CA TYR A 290 -9.50 -4.88 -6.80
C TYR A 290 -9.53 -6.41 -6.82
N GLU A 291 -8.39 -7.00 -6.54
CA GLU A 291 -8.33 -8.42 -6.19
C GLU A 291 -9.25 -8.65 -4.98
N PRO A 292 -10.10 -9.70 -4.98
CA PRO A 292 -11.01 -9.94 -3.86
C PRO A 292 -10.28 -9.97 -2.51
N GLU A 293 -10.88 -9.34 -1.50
CA GLU A 293 -10.34 -9.22 -0.13
C GLU A 293 -8.92 -8.60 -0.08
N SER A 294 -8.59 -7.73 -1.02
CA SER A 294 -7.27 -7.11 -1.15
C SER A 294 -7.40 -5.63 -1.50
N PHE A 295 -6.34 -4.86 -1.21
CA PHE A 295 -6.18 -3.47 -1.68
C PHE A 295 -5.39 -3.39 -2.99
N ARG A 296 -5.02 -4.53 -3.59
CA ARG A 296 -4.30 -4.57 -4.86
C ARG A 296 -5.25 -4.31 -6.03
N PRO A 297 -5.06 -3.24 -6.80
CA PRO A 297 -5.93 -2.94 -7.94
C PRO A 297 -5.63 -3.87 -9.13
N LEU A 298 -6.67 -4.25 -9.85
CA LEU A 298 -6.63 -5.07 -11.07
C LEU A 298 -6.87 -4.26 -12.34
N ALA A 299 -7.81 -3.30 -12.27
CA ALA A 299 -8.21 -2.50 -13.42
C ALA A 299 -8.89 -1.20 -12.98
N GLN A 300 -8.97 -0.24 -13.91
CA GLN A 300 -9.87 0.90 -13.81
C GLN A 300 -10.76 1.00 -15.05
N VAL A 301 -12.00 1.42 -14.85
CA VAL A 301 -12.94 1.75 -15.93
C VAL A 301 -13.22 3.24 -15.88
N THR A 302 -12.99 3.92 -16.98
CA THR A 302 -13.22 5.36 -17.11
C THR A 302 -14.46 5.62 -17.95
N HIS A 303 -15.40 6.37 -17.40
CA HIS A 303 -16.61 6.82 -18.07
C HIS A 303 -16.56 8.33 -18.26
N LYS A 304 -16.71 8.79 -19.49
CA LYS A 304 -16.88 10.22 -19.84
C LYS A 304 -18.21 10.41 -20.54
N ALA A 305 -18.78 11.61 -20.42
CA ALA A 305 -20.04 11.93 -21.07
C ALA A 305 -19.93 11.71 -22.60
N ASN A 306 -20.92 11.03 -23.19
CA ASN A 306 -21.01 10.74 -24.62
C ASN A 306 -19.84 9.94 -25.22
N GLN A 307 -19.12 9.17 -24.41
CA GLN A 307 -18.05 8.27 -24.86
C GLN A 307 -18.32 6.86 -24.35
N ALA A 308 -17.84 5.85 -25.10
CA ALA A 308 -17.82 4.49 -24.61
C ALA A 308 -16.89 4.38 -23.39
N SER A 309 -17.23 3.49 -22.47
CA SER A 309 -16.37 3.18 -21.31
C SER A 309 -15.03 2.64 -21.77
N GLN A 310 -13.97 2.99 -21.07
CA GLN A 310 -12.62 2.54 -21.36
C GLN A 310 -12.10 1.72 -20.18
N LEU A 311 -11.82 0.46 -20.40
CA LEU A 311 -11.21 -0.43 -19.42
C LEU A 311 -9.68 -0.41 -19.60
N HIS A 312 -8.95 -0.23 -18.51
CA HIS A 312 -7.50 -0.35 -18.47
C HIS A 312 -7.09 -1.31 -17.35
N TYR A 313 -6.31 -2.33 -17.68
CA TYR A 313 -5.75 -3.24 -16.72
C TYR A 313 -4.57 -2.58 -15.98
N ILE A 314 -4.54 -2.72 -14.66
CA ILE A 314 -3.49 -2.17 -13.81
C ILE A 314 -2.43 -3.23 -13.57
N VAL A 315 -1.21 -2.96 -14.01
CA VAL A 315 -0.04 -3.74 -13.63
C VAL A 315 0.61 -3.07 -12.44
N THR A 316 0.70 -3.80 -11.33
CA THR A 316 1.31 -3.31 -10.09
C THR A 316 2.71 -3.91 -9.92
N ASP A 317 3.54 -3.25 -9.12
CA ASP A 317 4.78 -3.86 -8.63
C ASP A 317 4.51 -4.91 -7.54
N HIS A 318 5.60 -5.42 -6.92
CA HIS A 318 5.54 -6.40 -5.83
C HIS A 318 4.77 -5.90 -4.60
N SER A 319 4.75 -4.58 -4.34
CA SER A 319 4.04 -3.97 -3.22
C SER A 319 2.57 -3.66 -3.51
N GLY A 320 2.11 -3.89 -4.74
CA GLY A 320 0.73 -3.58 -5.18
C GLY A 320 0.54 -2.16 -5.68
N MET A 321 1.62 -1.42 -5.93
CA MET A 321 1.59 -0.07 -6.46
C MET A 321 1.40 -0.05 -7.98
N PRO A 322 0.47 0.77 -8.54
CA PRO A 322 0.28 0.91 -9.99
C PRO A 322 1.55 1.38 -10.69
N GLN A 323 1.96 0.64 -11.71
CA GLN A 323 3.12 0.94 -12.52
C GLN A 323 2.76 1.18 -13.99
N GLU A 324 1.86 0.38 -14.56
CA GLU A 324 1.35 0.51 -15.92
C GLU A 324 -0.17 0.42 -15.95
N LEU A 325 -0.79 1.17 -16.87
CA LEU A 325 -2.13 0.89 -17.37
C LEU A 325 -2.01 0.34 -18.77
N CYS A 326 -2.64 -0.80 -18.99
CA CYS A 326 -2.69 -1.48 -20.27
C CYS A 326 -4.10 -1.41 -20.87
N SER A 327 -4.18 -1.14 -22.17
CA SER A 327 -5.43 -1.26 -22.92
C SER A 327 -5.92 -2.71 -22.94
N GLU A 328 -7.14 -2.95 -23.38
CA GLU A 328 -7.68 -4.30 -23.55
C GLU A 328 -6.87 -5.14 -24.57
N ASN A 329 -6.19 -4.48 -25.52
CA ASN A 329 -5.29 -5.13 -26.47
C ASN A 329 -3.91 -5.47 -25.87
N GLY A 330 -3.63 -5.03 -24.63
CA GLY A 330 -2.36 -5.27 -23.95
C GLY A 330 -1.31 -4.18 -24.15
N ASP A 331 -1.62 -3.10 -24.88
CA ASP A 331 -0.69 -1.99 -25.07
C ASP A 331 -0.56 -1.17 -23.78
N VAL A 332 0.69 -0.84 -23.40
CA VAL A 332 0.95 0.08 -22.28
C VAL A 332 0.65 1.50 -22.71
N VAL A 333 -0.41 2.09 -22.19
CA VAL A 333 -0.90 3.43 -22.54
C VAL A 333 -0.57 4.49 -21.49
N TRP A 334 -0.17 4.08 -20.31
CA TRP A 334 0.22 4.94 -19.21
C TRP A 334 1.28 4.27 -18.34
N GLN A 335 2.18 5.06 -17.79
CA GLN A 335 3.22 4.63 -16.85
C GLN A 335 3.27 5.54 -15.64
N GLY A 336 3.47 4.94 -14.46
CA GLY A 336 3.76 5.62 -13.21
C GLY A 336 5.15 5.25 -12.69
N GLU A 337 5.82 6.19 -12.06
CA GLU A 337 7.09 5.98 -11.38
C GLU A 337 7.05 6.64 -10.00
N GLN A 338 7.31 5.88 -8.95
CA GLN A 338 7.30 6.36 -7.57
C GLN A 338 8.70 6.35 -6.98
N ALA A 339 9.07 7.45 -6.33
CA ALA A 339 10.23 7.49 -5.44
C ALA A 339 9.89 6.80 -4.10
N LEU A 340 10.94 6.38 -3.37
CA LEU A 340 10.84 5.55 -2.16
C LEU A 340 9.80 6.05 -1.13
N TRP A 341 9.64 7.36 -0.96
CA TRP A 341 8.74 7.97 0.02
C TRP A 341 7.49 8.60 -0.61
N GLY A 342 7.14 8.19 -1.82
CA GLY A 342 5.82 8.48 -2.38
C GLY A 342 5.77 9.54 -3.47
N HIS A 343 6.81 10.31 -3.72
CA HIS A 343 6.81 11.23 -4.86
C HIS A 343 6.55 10.47 -6.15
N TYR A 344 5.60 10.94 -6.95
CA TYR A 344 5.08 10.21 -8.08
C TYR A 344 5.12 11.01 -9.37
N GLN A 345 5.49 10.36 -10.48
CA GLN A 345 5.46 10.90 -11.83
C GLN A 345 4.61 10.00 -12.72
N GLN A 346 3.80 10.60 -13.58
CA GLN A 346 2.93 9.89 -14.51
C GLN A 346 3.19 10.31 -15.94
N ARG A 347 3.12 9.37 -16.86
CA ARG A 347 3.37 9.57 -18.29
C ARG A 347 2.33 8.86 -19.13
N ASN A 348 1.84 9.50 -20.20
CA ASN A 348 0.96 8.91 -21.19
C ASN A 348 1.74 8.49 -22.44
N ALA A 349 1.29 7.42 -23.08
CA ALA A 349 1.81 6.99 -24.37
C ALA A 349 1.50 8.02 -25.47
N LEU A 350 2.47 8.25 -26.35
CA LEU A 350 2.31 9.03 -27.56
C LEU A 350 2.04 8.11 -28.77
N PRO A 351 1.40 8.60 -29.85
CA PRO A 351 1.14 7.81 -31.05
C PRO A 351 2.39 7.20 -31.71
N ASN A 352 3.57 7.78 -31.46
CA ASN A 352 4.87 7.31 -31.97
C ASN A 352 5.58 6.34 -31.02
N HIS A 353 4.85 5.69 -30.10
CA HIS A 353 5.38 4.80 -29.05
C HIS A 353 6.31 5.46 -28.00
N GLY A 354 6.39 6.80 -27.96
CA GLY A 354 7.03 7.54 -26.87
C GLY A 354 6.08 7.77 -25.70
N PHE A 355 6.59 8.40 -24.63
CA PHE A 355 5.81 8.82 -23.47
C PHE A 355 6.07 10.29 -23.18
N ARG A 356 5.04 11.00 -22.69
CA ARG A 356 5.16 12.38 -22.16
C ARG A 356 4.58 12.47 -20.76
N GLU A 357 5.02 13.47 -20.00
CA GLU A 357 4.40 13.76 -18.70
C GLU A 357 2.94 14.18 -18.89
N ASN A 358 2.09 13.76 -17.95
CA ASN A 358 0.69 14.17 -17.92
C ASN A 358 0.56 15.69 -17.71
N ALA A 359 -0.09 16.36 -18.64
CA ALA A 359 -0.24 17.80 -18.65
C ALA A 359 -1.59 18.30 -18.14
N GLN A 360 -2.34 17.54 -17.36
CA GLN A 360 -3.65 17.87 -16.74
C GLN A 360 -4.92 17.66 -17.59
N ASN A 361 -5.96 17.20 -16.93
CA ASN A 361 -7.40 17.25 -17.12
C ASN A 361 -8.09 16.36 -18.18
N ASP A 362 -7.51 16.01 -19.31
CA ASP A 362 -8.17 15.18 -20.34
C ASP A 362 -7.42 13.88 -20.67
N GLU A 363 -6.29 13.65 -20.03
CA GLU A 363 -5.45 12.48 -20.26
C GLU A 363 -5.83 11.32 -19.34
N LEU A 364 -5.43 10.12 -19.74
CA LEU A 364 -5.51 8.94 -18.90
C LEU A 364 -4.66 9.15 -17.64
N TYR A 365 -5.24 8.92 -16.48
CA TYR A 365 -4.60 9.14 -15.19
C TYR A 365 -4.97 8.04 -14.21
N CYS A 366 -4.02 7.62 -13.37
CA CYS A 366 -4.27 6.73 -12.25
C CYS A 366 -4.07 7.52 -10.94
N ASP A 367 -5.12 7.64 -10.16
CA ASP A 367 -5.05 8.36 -8.87
C ASP A 367 -4.61 7.46 -7.71
N LEU A 368 -4.56 6.14 -7.91
CA LEU A 368 -4.12 5.21 -6.88
C LEU A 368 -2.61 5.33 -6.63
N ARG A 369 -2.21 5.20 -5.34
CA ARG A 369 -0.82 5.25 -4.87
C ARG A 369 -0.47 3.96 -4.13
N TYR A 370 0.20 4.01 -2.98
CA TYR A 370 0.33 2.82 -2.15
C TYR A 370 -1.05 2.22 -1.85
N GLN A 371 -1.10 0.93 -1.54
CA GLN A 371 -2.36 0.28 -1.22
C GLN A 371 -3.18 1.08 -0.19
N GLY A 372 -4.46 1.33 -0.49
CA GLY A 372 -5.36 2.15 0.31
C GLY A 372 -5.26 3.67 0.07
N GLN A 373 -4.31 4.14 -0.74
CA GLN A 373 -4.10 5.57 -0.99
C GLN A 373 -4.67 6.02 -2.34
N ILE A 374 -5.29 7.19 -2.33
CA ILE A 374 -5.72 7.92 -3.53
C ILE A 374 -5.19 9.37 -3.49
N GLU A 375 -4.64 9.85 -4.59
CA GLU A 375 -4.08 11.19 -4.69
C GLU A 375 -5.15 12.27 -4.80
N ASP A 376 -4.95 13.34 -4.06
CA ASP A 376 -5.57 14.65 -4.28
C ASP A 376 -4.62 15.50 -5.12
N ARG A 377 -4.81 15.51 -6.46
CA ARG A 377 -3.88 16.11 -7.42
C ARG A 377 -3.61 17.59 -7.17
N GLU A 378 -4.60 18.33 -6.67
CA GLU A 378 -4.51 19.74 -6.38
C GLU A 378 -3.56 20.05 -5.21
N SER A 379 -3.45 19.15 -4.25
CA SER A 379 -2.62 19.32 -3.05
C SER A 379 -1.36 18.48 -3.03
N GLY A 380 -1.34 17.40 -3.86
CA GLY A 380 -0.28 16.39 -3.85
C GLY A 380 -0.32 15.49 -2.61
N LEU A 381 -1.39 15.56 -1.81
CA LEU A 381 -1.59 14.68 -0.67
C LEU A 381 -2.24 13.36 -1.09
N TYR A 382 -1.98 12.30 -0.33
CA TYR A 382 -2.60 11.00 -0.56
C TYR A 382 -3.58 10.70 0.58
N TYR A 383 -4.86 10.64 0.24
CA TYR A 383 -5.89 10.26 1.21
C TYR A 383 -5.85 8.74 1.43
N ASN A 384 -5.71 8.33 2.67
CA ASN A 384 -5.56 6.95 3.09
C ASN A 384 -6.57 6.62 4.20
N VAL A 385 -7.83 6.44 3.84
CA VAL A 385 -8.99 6.11 4.69
C VAL A 385 -9.08 6.96 5.97
N ASN A 386 -8.16 6.77 6.91
CA ASN A 386 -8.17 7.44 8.21
C ASN A 386 -7.29 8.70 8.27
N ARG A 387 -6.27 8.79 7.42
CA ARG A 387 -5.27 9.86 7.45
C ARG A 387 -4.92 10.40 6.06
N TYR A 388 -4.19 11.49 6.01
CA TYR A 388 -3.61 12.06 4.79
C TYR A 388 -2.10 11.91 4.85
N TYR A 389 -1.54 11.23 3.87
CA TYR A 389 -0.10 11.07 3.71
C TYR A 389 0.49 12.20 2.87
N ASP A 390 1.62 12.74 3.31
CA ASP A 390 2.39 13.77 2.62
C ASP A 390 3.75 13.21 2.19
N ALA A 391 3.95 13.03 0.88
CA ALA A 391 5.20 12.51 0.33
C ALA A 391 6.41 13.41 0.58
N ASP A 392 6.21 14.74 0.76
CA ASP A 392 7.31 15.69 1.06
C ASP A 392 7.90 15.47 2.46
N SER A 393 7.05 15.16 3.42
CA SER A 393 7.48 14.81 4.78
C SER A 393 7.80 13.32 4.94
N GLY A 394 7.16 12.45 4.16
CA GLY A 394 7.17 11.01 4.35
C GLY A 394 6.37 10.58 5.58
N GLN A 395 5.41 11.42 6.03
CA GLN A 395 4.59 11.20 7.22
C GLN A 395 3.11 11.52 6.94
N TYR A 396 2.25 11.07 7.83
CA TYR A 396 0.87 11.52 7.91
C TYR A 396 0.75 12.92 8.51
N LEU A 397 -0.26 13.68 8.10
CA LEU A 397 -0.53 15.04 8.59
C LEU A 397 -1.15 15.08 9.99
N SER A 398 -1.65 13.94 10.48
CA SER A 398 -2.26 13.79 11.81
C SER A 398 -1.67 12.58 12.54
N PRO A 399 -1.73 12.58 13.87
CA PRO A 399 -1.36 11.40 14.65
C PRO A 399 -2.24 10.20 14.29
N ASP A 400 -1.76 9.02 14.59
CA ASP A 400 -2.55 7.80 14.45
C ASP A 400 -3.80 7.86 15.34
N THR A 401 -4.96 7.57 14.78
CA THR A 401 -6.24 7.59 15.50
C THR A 401 -6.31 6.49 16.56
N ILE A 402 -5.50 5.43 16.43
CA ILE A 402 -5.34 4.37 17.43
C ILE A 402 -4.22 4.69 18.44
N GLY A 403 -3.66 5.90 18.39
CA GLY A 403 -2.66 6.38 19.33
C GLY A 403 -1.37 5.56 19.31
N PHE A 404 -0.81 5.24 20.48
CA PHE A 404 0.42 4.44 20.59
C PHE A 404 0.25 2.98 20.15
N ALA A 405 -0.98 2.49 19.95
CA ALA A 405 -1.22 1.20 19.34
C ALA A 405 -0.71 1.18 17.87
N GLY A 406 -0.71 2.34 17.18
CA GLY A 406 -0.08 2.53 15.88
C GLY A 406 1.45 2.64 15.89
N GLY A 407 2.09 2.62 17.06
CA GLY A 407 3.55 2.74 17.19
C GLY A 407 4.00 3.99 17.95
N LEU A 408 5.30 4.05 18.26
CA LEU A 408 5.89 5.16 19.03
C LEU A 408 6.05 6.46 18.22
N ARG A 409 5.88 6.41 16.90
CA ARG A 409 5.96 7.57 15.99
C ARG A 409 4.57 7.82 15.41
N PRO A 410 3.74 8.67 16.04
CA PRO A 410 2.32 8.78 15.70
C PRO A 410 2.01 9.19 14.25
N GLN A 411 2.92 9.92 13.59
CA GLN A 411 2.75 10.35 12.20
C GLN A 411 3.50 9.48 11.18
N ALA A 412 4.25 8.47 11.62
CA ALA A 412 5.01 7.63 10.70
C ALA A 412 4.07 6.87 9.74
N TYR A 413 4.52 6.70 8.49
CA TYR A 413 3.92 5.79 7.54
C TYR A 413 4.37 4.37 7.88
N VAL A 414 5.34 3.83 7.16
CA VAL A 414 5.88 2.49 7.39
C VAL A 414 7.38 2.54 7.64
N PHE A 415 7.93 1.45 8.13
CA PHE A 415 9.35 1.34 8.43
C PHE A 415 10.21 1.26 7.15
N ASN A 416 9.78 0.49 6.17
CA ASN A 416 10.43 0.32 4.87
C ASN A 416 9.38 0.27 3.76
N PRO A 417 9.21 1.33 2.96
CA PRO A 417 8.19 1.38 1.90
C PRO A 417 8.39 0.37 0.76
N LEU A 418 9.55 -0.29 0.65
CA LEU A 418 9.76 -1.37 -0.31
C LEU A 418 9.04 -2.66 0.08
N GLU A 419 8.76 -2.87 1.36
CA GLU A 419 8.26 -4.15 1.88
C GLU A 419 6.94 -4.03 2.63
N TRP A 420 6.65 -2.83 3.15
CA TRP A 420 5.52 -2.56 4.01
C TRP A 420 4.55 -1.57 3.38
N VAL A 421 3.27 -1.81 3.58
CA VAL A 421 2.17 -0.90 3.21
C VAL A 421 1.25 -0.72 4.40
N ASP A 422 0.57 0.43 4.45
CA ASP A 422 -0.45 0.76 5.46
C ASP A 422 -1.76 1.08 4.74
N PRO A 423 -2.58 0.08 4.39
CA PRO A 423 -3.75 0.29 3.55
C PRO A 423 -4.88 1.08 4.22
N LEU A 424 -4.91 1.10 5.53
CA LEU A 424 -5.97 1.78 6.29
C LEU A 424 -5.55 3.15 6.82
N GLY A 425 -4.27 3.52 6.68
CA GLY A 425 -3.75 4.70 7.36
C GLY A 425 -3.79 4.53 8.89
N LEU A 426 -3.57 3.31 9.35
CA LEU A 426 -3.49 2.90 10.75
C LEU A 426 -2.25 2.03 10.86
N THR A 427 -1.18 2.55 11.41
CA THR A 427 0.06 1.79 11.54
C THR A 427 -0.18 0.56 12.43
N SER A 428 0.18 -0.61 11.98
CA SER A 428 -0.25 -1.92 12.50
C SER A 428 -0.02 -2.11 14.00
N CYS A 429 -1.08 -2.06 14.80
CA CYS A 429 -1.10 -2.66 16.14
C CYS A 429 -2.53 -2.85 16.70
N GLU A 430 -3.52 -3.08 15.88
CA GLU A 430 -4.86 -3.48 16.37
C GLU A 430 -4.75 -4.75 17.22
N LEU A 431 -3.93 -5.70 16.78
CA LEU A 431 -3.62 -6.90 17.53
C LEU A 431 -3.02 -6.60 18.91
N ALA A 432 -2.01 -5.71 19.00
CA ALA A 432 -1.40 -5.38 20.28
C ALA A 432 -2.41 -4.79 21.26
N LYS A 433 -3.25 -3.87 20.78
CA LYS A 433 -4.31 -3.26 21.57
C LYS A 433 -5.32 -4.30 22.05
N LYS A 434 -5.82 -5.16 21.18
CA LYS A 434 -6.78 -6.21 21.55
C LYS A 434 -6.18 -7.22 22.52
N MET A 435 -4.88 -7.50 22.42
CA MET A 435 -4.16 -8.30 23.43
C MET A 435 -4.10 -7.60 24.79
N GLU A 436 -3.75 -6.30 24.81
CA GLU A 436 -3.71 -5.50 26.04
C GLU A 436 -5.11 -5.35 26.67
N ASP A 437 -6.15 -5.07 25.86
CA ASP A 437 -7.55 -4.97 26.29
C ASP A 437 -8.08 -6.32 26.84
N SER A 438 -7.54 -7.45 26.36
CA SER A 438 -7.86 -8.79 26.90
C SER A 438 -7.05 -9.18 28.15
N GLY A 439 -6.25 -8.25 28.67
CA GLY A 439 -5.47 -8.45 29.92
C GLY A 439 -4.08 -9.05 29.72
N VAL A 440 -3.57 -9.12 28.48
CA VAL A 440 -2.19 -9.55 28.18
C VAL A 440 -1.28 -8.31 28.19
N PRO A 441 -0.50 -8.06 29.25
CA PRO A 441 0.33 -6.86 29.31
C PRO A 441 1.43 -6.91 28.24
N ARG A 442 1.66 -5.79 27.58
CA ARG A 442 2.72 -5.67 26.57
C ARG A 442 4.10 -5.54 27.24
N PRO A 443 5.01 -6.51 27.06
CA PRO A 443 6.37 -6.37 27.57
C PRO A 443 7.11 -5.21 26.88
N LYS A 444 7.99 -4.54 27.61
CA LYS A 444 8.84 -3.49 27.04
C LYS A 444 9.69 -4.06 25.88
N ASP A 445 9.82 -3.28 24.82
CA ASP A 445 10.59 -3.65 23.62
C ASP A 445 10.15 -4.99 23.00
N SER A 446 8.82 -5.25 23.01
CA SER A 446 8.18 -6.36 22.32
C SER A 446 7.39 -5.89 21.10
N ALA A 447 7.15 -6.82 20.18
CA ALA A 447 6.26 -6.65 19.05
C ALA A 447 5.08 -7.63 19.15
N ALA A 448 3.87 -7.16 18.84
CA ALA A 448 2.74 -8.05 18.66
C ALA A 448 2.90 -8.80 17.33
N HIS A 449 2.72 -10.10 17.37
CA HIS A 449 2.84 -10.99 16.23
C HIS A 449 1.54 -11.74 16.02
N HIS A 450 1.00 -11.69 14.79
CA HIS A 450 -0.10 -12.54 14.37
C HIS A 450 0.40 -13.97 14.13
N ILE A 451 -0.14 -14.94 14.84
CA ILE A 451 0.16 -16.36 14.62
C ILE A 451 -0.29 -16.76 13.23
N VAL A 452 -1.54 -16.48 12.87
CA VAL A 452 -2.05 -16.53 11.49
C VAL A 452 -1.92 -15.14 10.89
N GLY A 453 -1.05 -14.97 9.91
CA GLY A 453 -0.75 -13.65 9.33
C GLY A 453 -1.96 -12.98 8.69
N GLU A 454 -2.23 -11.72 9.04
CA GLU A 454 -3.37 -10.95 8.58
C GLU A 454 -3.36 -10.71 7.06
N THR A 455 -2.23 -10.27 6.52
CA THR A 455 -2.10 -9.86 5.11
C THR A 455 -1.33 -10.85 4.24
N SER A 456 -0.67 -11.84 4.85
CA SER A 456 0.14 -12.81 4.13
C SER A 456 -0.72 -13.72 3.24
N LYS A 457 -0.43 -13.75 1.93
CA LYS A 457 -1.12 -14.64 0.98
C LYS A 457 -0.96 -16.13 1.36
N GLY A 458 0.20 -16.51 1.90
CA GLY A 458 0.48 -17.86 2.35
C GLY A 458 -0.33 -18.29 3.57
N ALA A 459 -0.87 -17.37 4.36
CA ALA A 459 -1.70 -17.67 5.53
C ALA A 459 -3.22 -17.77 5.20
N LYS A 460 -3.61 -17.60 3.93
CA LYS A 460 -5.03 -17.58 3.54
C LYS A 460 -5.82 -18.82 4.01
N PRO A 461 -5.35 -20.07 3.87
CA PRO A 461 -6.10 -21.23 4.35
C PRO A 461 -6.45 -21.17 5.85
N ALA A 462 -5.49 -20.80 6.69
CA ALA A 462 -5.74 -20.63 8.12
C ALA A 462 -6.69 -19.44 8.42
N ARG A 463 -6.54 -18.30 7.70
CA ARG A 463 -7.49 -17.17 7.84
C ARG A 463 -8.92 -17.54 7.49
N ASP A 464 -9.13 -18.31 6.42
CA ASP A 464 -10.48 -18.75 6.04
C ASP A 464 -11.11 -19.62 7.12
N ILE A 465 -10.31 -20.43 7.83
CA ILE A 465 -10.75 -21.23 8.98
C ILE A 465 -11.07 -20.32 10.18
N LEU A 466 -10.24 -19.33 10.49
CA LEU A 466 -10.54 -18.37 11.53
C LEU A 466 -11.87 -17.65 11.25
N LYS A 467 -12.05 -17.18 10.02
CA LYS A 467 -13.32 -16.53 9.56
C LYS A 467 -14.52 -17.47 9.65
N LYS A 468 -14.37 -18.73 9.25
CA LYS A 468 -15.41 -19.77 9.35
C LYS A 468 -15.95 -19.90 10.78
N HIS A 469 -15.07 -19.76 11.75
CA HIS A 469 -15.39 -19.90 13.19
C HIS A 469 -15.64 -18.58 13.91
N ASP A 470 -15.72 -17.46 13.17
CA ASP A 470 -15.87 -16.12 13.78
C ASP A 470 -14.79 -15.86 14.85
N ILE A 471 -13.52 -16.17 14.50
CA ILE A 471 -12.33 -15.85 15.28
C ILE A 471 -11.68 -14.63 14.63
N ASP A 472 -11.58 -13.55 15.40
CA ASP A 472 -11.03 -12.29 14.91
C ASP A 472 -9.52 -12.44 14.60
N ILE A 473 -9.13 -12.13 13.36
CA ILE A 473 -7.72 -12.18 12.92
C ILE A 473 -6.82 -11.25 13.75
N ASN A 474 -7.36 -10.11 14.20
CA ASN A 474 -6.69 -9.17 15.09
C ASN A 474 -7.01 -9.42 16.57
N GLY A 475 -7.76 -10.48 16.89
CA GLY A 475 -8.11 -10.86 18.25
C GLY A 475 -6.90 -11.37 19.05
N ALA A 476 -6.99 -11.25 20.36
CA ALA A 476 -5.95 -11.73 21.28
C ALA A 476 -5.64 -13.23 21.11
N ASP A 477 -6.63 -14.02 20.67
CA ASP A 477 -6.45 -15.44 20.42
C ASP A 477 -5.45 -15.74 19.30
N ASN A 478 -5.33 -14.84 18.32
CA ASN A 478 -4.37 -14.95 17.23
C ASN A 478 -3.06 -14.20 17.48
N GLY A 479 -2.83 -13.70 18.70
CA GLY A 479 -1.70 -12.82 19.02
C GLY A 479 -0.68 -13.42 19.98
N VAL A 480 0.58 -13.01 19.85
CA VAL A 480 1.65 -13.24 20.82
C VAL A 480 2.59 -12.03 20.87
N PHE A 481 3.00 -11.60 22.08
CA PHE A 481 4.10 -10.64 22.21
C PHE A 481 5.44 -11.37 22.16
N LEU A 482 6.31 -10.94 21.25
CA LEU A 482 7.64 -11.51 21.04
C LEU A 482 8.72 -10.43 21.20
N PRO A 483 9.94 -10.77 21.66
CA PRO A 483 11.02 -9.81 21.76
C PRO A 483 11.36 -9.24 20.39
N ASN A 484 11.48 -7.92 20.28
CA ASN A 484 11.96 -7.24 19.08
C ASN A 484 13.48 -6.98 19.16
N LYS A 485 14.06 -6.39 18.11
CA LYS A 485 15.51 -6.12 18.03
C LYS A 485 16.03 -5.20 19.16
N ASN A 486 15.18 -4.34 19.71
CA ASN A 486 15.55 -3.40 20.77
C ASN A 486 15.43 -4.02 22.16
N ASN A 487 14.87 -5.22 22.24
CA ASN A 487 14.71 -5.92 23.52
C ASN A 487 16.08 -6.42 24.02
N THR A 488 16.59 -5.78 25.05
CA THR A 488 17.84 -6.14 25.76
C THR A 488 17.57 -6.89 27.05
N SER A 489 16.30 -7.12 27.39
CA SER A 489 15.91 -7.91 28.57
C SER A 489 15.92 -9.41 28.26
N ASP A 490 15.88 -10.23 29.31
CA ASP A 490 15.76 -11.69 29.20
C ASP A 490 14.33 -12.15 28.85
N MET A 491 13.58 -11.35 28.07
CA MET A 491 12.25 -11.75 27.60
C MET A 491 12.37 -13.03 26.77
N PRO A 492 11.70 -14.12 27.15
CA PRO A 492 11.69 -15.35 26.36
C PRO A 492 10.91 -15.16 25.05
N GLY A 493 11.15 -16.04 24.10
CA GLY A 493 10.47 -16.06 22.81
C GLY A 493 11.39 -15.81 21.63
N ILE A 494 11.00 -16.35 20.49
CA ILE A 494 11.74 -16.17 19.23
C ILE A 494 11.80 -14.69 18.83
N LEU A 495 12.95 -14.21 18.35
CA LEU A 495 13.14 -12.83 17.94
C LEU A 495 12.20 -12.48 16.79
N HIS A 496 11.31 -11.49 17.00
CA HIS A 496 10.45 -10.96 15.95
C HIS A 496 11.23 -10.00 15.06
N ASN A 497 11.49 -10.40 13.82
CA ASN A 497 12.27 -9.65 12.83
C ASN A 497 11.47 -9.25 11.58
N GLY A 498 10.14 -9.32 11.64
CA GLY A 498 9.25 -8.91 10.56
C GLY A 498 8.64 -10.10 9.79
N ARG A 499 9.02 -10.26 8.53
CA ARG A 499 8.45 -11.26 7.64
C ARG A 499 8.78 -12.70 8.07
N HIS A 500 7.82 -13.61 7.88
CA HIS A 500 8.00 -15.02 8.21
C HIS A 500 8.18 -15.86 6.94
N PRO A 501 9.01 -16.93 6.98
CA PRO A 501 9.19 -17.83 5.85
C PRO A 501 7.91 -18.62 5.55
N ASN A 502 7.77 -19.09 4.32
CA ASN A 502 6.61 -19.88 3.91
C ASN A 502 6.48 -21.20 4.67
N ASP A 503 7.58 -21.77 5.15
CA ASP A 503 7.54 -22.99 6.00
C ASP A 503 6.79 -22.72 7.30
N TYR A 504 6.99 -21.55 7.94
CA TYR A 504 6.19 -21.13 9.08
C TYR A 504 4.70 -21.05 8.71
N LEU A 505 4.39 -20.36 7.60
CA LEU A 505 3.00 -20.20 7.14
C LEU A 505 2.36 -21.54 6.80
N LYS A 506 3.14 -22.45 6.21
CA LYS A 506 2.68 -23.82 5.92
C LYS A 506 2.39 -24.58 7.21
N SER A 507 3.29 -24.57 8.20
CA SER A 507 3.08 -25.22 9.49
C SER A 507 1.85 -24.65 10.21
N VAL A 508 1.63 -23.34 10.18
CA VAL A 508 0.41 -22.70 10.72
C VAL A 508 -0.84 -23.21 9.99
N ASN A 509 -0.85 -23.21 8.66
CA ASN A 509 -2.00 -23.69 7.88
C ASN A 509 -2.32 -25.14 8.16
N ASP A 510 -1.30 -26.02 8.16
CA ASP A 510 -1.47 -27.45 8.39
C ASP A 510 -2.05 -27.72 9.78
N ARG A 511 -1.50 -27.07 10.82
CA ARG A 511 -1.94 -27.21 12.22
C ARG A 511 -3.38 -26.71 12.41
N ILE A 512 -3.71 -25.50 11.89
CA ILE A 512 -5.07 -24.94 11.98
C ILE A 512 -6.08 -25.78 11.21
N THR A 513 -5.70 -26.34 10.04
CA THR A 513 -6.57 -27.21 9.23
C THR A 513 -6.85 -28.54 9.97
N ILE A 514 -5.84 -29.12 10.59
CA ILE A 514 -6.00 -30.32 11.40
C ILE A 514 -6.93 -30.06 12.59
N ALA A 515 -6.71 -28.96 13.30
CA ALA A 515 -7.53 -28.58 14.45
C ALA A 515 -9.01 -28.36 14.06
N ASP A 516 -9.26 -27.66 12.93
CA ASP A 516 -10.62 -27.48 12.39
C ASP A 516 -11.31 -28.81 12.10
N THR A 517 -10.57 -29.76 11.54
CA THR A 517 -11.11 -31.10 11.19
C THR A 517 -11.41 -31.95 12.43
N LEU A 518 -10.60 -31.82 13.48
CA LEU A 518 -10.70 -32.66 14.69
C LEU A 518 -11.73 -32.17 15.71
N GLY A 519 -11.91 -30.84 15.86
CA GLY A 519 -12.75 -30.31 16.94
C GLY A 519 -13.35 -28.92 16.69
N GLY A 520 -13.35 -28.43 15.44
CA GLY A 520 -13.99 -27.17 15.08
C GLY A 520 -13.39 -25.97 15.82
N LYS A 521 -14.26 -24.97 16.16
CA LYS A 521 -13.85 -23.71 16.78
C LYS A 521 -12.95 -23.88 18.00
N GLN A 522 -13.33 -24.75 18.95
CA GLN A 522 -12.58 -24.91 20.19
C GLN A 522 -11.18 -25.47 19.93
N ALA A 523 -11.06 -26.48 19.08
CA ALA A 523 -9.74 -27.05 18.74
C ALA A 523 -8.84 -26.04 18.01
N VAL A 524 -9.42 -25.14 17.19
CA VAL A 524 -8.68 -24.04 16.55
C VAL A 524 -8.16 -23.03 17.60
N LEU A 525 -8.97 -22.66 18.59
CA LEU A 525 -8.54 -21.77 19.68
C LEU A 525 -7.44 -22.42 20.55
N ASP A 526 -7.60 -23.70 20.85
CA ASP A 526 -6.61 -24.47 21.62
C ASP A 526 -5.28 -24.56 20.86
N GLU A 527 -5.34 -24.74 19.54
CA GLU A 527 -4.17 -24.81 18.67
C GLU A 527 -3.46 -23.44 18.53
N LEU A 528 -4.20 -22.33 18.42
CA LEU A 528 -3.64 -20.99 18.47
C LEU A 528 -2.92 -20.76 19.82
N SER A 529 -3.51 -21.19 20.92
CA SER A 529 -2.90 -21.09 22.26
C SER A 529 -1.63 -21.94 22.37
N ALA A 530 -1.60 -23.14 21.78
CA ALA A 530 -0.42 -24.00 21.74
C ALA A 530 0.70 -23.37 20.92
N MET A 531 0.40 -22.83 19.73
CA MET A 531 1.38 -22.11 18.92
C MET A 531 1.90 -20.85 19.61
N ARG A 532 1.04 -20.09 20.30
CA ARG A 532 1.45 -18.94 21.13
C ARG A 532 2.46 -19.36 22.18
N SER A 533 2.17 -20.43 22.90
CA SER A 533 3.07 -20.97 23.94
C SER A 533 4.43 -21.36 23.37
N THR A 534 4.43 -22.06 22.22
CA THR A 534 5.66 -22.46 21.53
C THR A 534 6.50 -21.23 21.13
N LEU A 535 5.89 -20.23 20.50
CA LEU A 535 6.59 -19.02 20.05
C LEU A 535 7.14 -18.18 21.19
N SER A 536 6.37 -18.05 22.29
CA SER A 536 6.76 -17.25 23.46
C SER A 536 7.79 -17.93 24.35
N SER A 537 7.96 -19.25 24.26
CA SER A 537 8.95 -20.01 25.02
C SER A 537 10.18 -20.44 24.22
N ALA A 538 10.17 -20.21 22.91
CA ALA A 538 11.28 -20.57 22.03
C ALA A 538 12.56 -19.82 22.39
N ASP A 539 13.73 -20.40 22.05
CA ASP A 539 15.01 -19.68 22.11
C ASP A 539 14.96 -18.44 21.21
N ARG A 540 15.55 -17.34 21.67
CA ARG A 540 15.58 -16.07 20.93
C ARG A 540 16.15 -16.20 19.52
N ASN A 541 17.11 -17.08 19.32
CA ASN A 541 17.77 -17.34 18.04
C ASN A 541 17.20 -18.57 17.32
N ALA A 542 16.04 -19.09 17.78
CA ALA A 542 15.37 -20.19 17.08
C ALA A 542 15.06 -19.81 15.63
N SER A 543 14.98 -20.83 14.78
CA SER A 543 14.68 -20.62 13.36
C SER A 543 13.18 -20.53 13.10
N TRP A 544 12.74 -19.47 12.45
CA TRP A 544 11.37 -19.34 11.95
C TRP A 544 10.97 -20.44 10.95
N TYR A 545 11.93 -21.12 10.32
CA TYR A 545 11.65 -22.23 9.41
C TYR A 545 11.16 -23.50 10.14
N THR A 546 11.51 -23.68 11.40
CA THR A 546 11.28 -24.94 12.14
C THR A 546 10.60 -24.77 13.48
N VAL A 547 10.33 -23.57 13.95
CA VAL A 547 9.84 -23.31 15.31
C VAL A 547 8.46 -23.93 15.62
N LEU A 548 7.63 -24.14 14.60
CA LEU A 548 6.31 -24.76 14.73
C LEU A 548 6.23 -26.21 14.19
N ASN A 549 7.35 -26.78 13.76
CA ASN A 549 7.42 -28.15 13.25
C ASN A 549 7.51 -29.18 14.37
#